data_427c9f7baa5b8ff7aa2a51062ecf03bd
#
_entry.id   427c9f7baa5b8ff7aa2a51062ecf03bd
#
_cell.length_a   1.000
_cell.length_b   1.000
_cell.length_c   1.000
_cell.angle_alpha   90.00
_cell.angle_beta   90.00
_cell.angle_gamma   90.00
#
_symmetry.space_group_name_H-M   'P 1'
#
loop_
_entity.id
_entity.type
_entity.pdbx_description
1 polymer ?
#
loop_
_entity_poly.entity_id
_entity_poly.type
_entity_poly.pdbx_seq_one_letter_code
_entity_poly.pdbx_strand_id
1 'polypeptide(L)'
;TTLWSLGVTSTLFVLLGWIFLDPLATVLHVAEHKDLLSYLLIIVASDAFMAIPLGYLRYEQRPWWFMTVRMSFVGATILLTLFAFYGVPALSEYIPILGELHPREHALQYIFGINLVSNGLQFLLLLPTLRKATGRFDSKLLRSMLRYALPMLLLGLAGNFNNQADKILF
;
A
#
# COMPACT_ATOMS: atom_id res chain seq x y z
N THR A 1 20.28 -6.07 -1.92
CA THR A 1 19.71 -7.44 -2.01
C THR A 1 18.22 -7.41 -1.68
N THR A 2 17.82 -6.93 -0.50
CA THR A 2 16.41 -6.90 -0.02
C THR A 2 15.46 -6.11 -0.92
N LEU A 3 15.86 -4.93 -1.38
CA LEU A 3 15.04 -4.12 -2.30
C LEU A 3 14.76 -4.85 -3.62
N TRP A 4 15.76 -5.49 -4.21
CA TRP A 4 15.59 -6.27 -5.44
C TRP A 4 14.68 -7.48 -5.23
N SER A 5 14.90 -8.23 -4.16
CA SER A 5 14.06 -9.38 -3.82
C SER A 5 12.60 -8.95 -3.61
N LEU A 6 12.38 -7.87 -2.87
CA LEU A 6 11.03 -7.38 -2.61
C LEU A 6 10.38 -6.78 -3.86
N GLY A 7 11.14 -6.06 -4.70
CA GLY A 7 10.65 -5.59 -5.99
C GLY A 7 10.15 -6.73 -6.86
N VAL A 8 10.94 -7.81 -6.98
CA VAL A 8 10.56 -9.00 -7.73
C VAL A 8 9.34 -9.69 -7.12
N THR A 9 9.32 -9.90 -5.81
CA THR A 9 8.18 -10.56 -5.14
C THR A 9 6.90 -9.73 -5.18
N SER A 10 6.99 -8.40 -5.02
CA SER A 10 5.81 -7.52 -5.15
C SER A 10 5.27 -7.49 -6.57
N THR A 11 6.15 -7.44 -7.58
CA THR A 11 5.75 -7.52 -8.99
C THR A 11 5.12 -8.86 -9.31
N LEU A 12 5.72 -9.95 -8.84
CA LEU A 12 5.20 -11.31 -9.03
C LEU A 12 3.84 -11.47 -8.32
N PHE A 13 3.67 -10.90 -7.14
CA PHE A 13 2.40 -10.88 -6.41
C PHE A 13 1.31 -10.17 -7.21
N VAL A 14 1.59 -9.00 -7.78
CA VAL A 14 0.62 -8.28 -8.62
C VAL A 14 0.27 -9.08 -9.88
N LEU A 15 1.27 -9.65 -10.55
CA LEU A 15 1.06 -10.45 -11.75
C LEU A 15 0.21 -11.71 -11.45
N LEU A 16 0.53 -12.43 -10.39
CA LEU A 16 -0.26 -13.57 -9.95
C LEU A 16 -1.67 -13.14 -9.55
N GLY A 17 -1.81 -12.05 -8.80
CA GLY A 17 -3.10 -11.49 -8.44
C GLY A 17 -3.95 -11.13 -9.66
N TRP A 18 -3.34 -10.60 -10.72
CA TRP A 18 -4.04 -10.32 -11.98
C TRP A 18 -4.44 -11.58 -12.74
N ILE A 19 -3.58 -12.60 -12.79
CA ILE A 19 -3.89 -13.88 -13.43
C ILE A 19 -5.06 -14.58 -12.70
N PHE A 20 -5.07 -14.50 -11.38
CA PHE A 20 -6.10 -15.12 -10.54
C PHE A 20 -7.22 -14.14 -10.13
N LEU A 21 -7.35 -13.00 -10.82
CA LEU A 21 -8.33 -11.97 -10.47
C LEU A 21 -9.79 -12.51 -10.55
N ASP A 22 -10.12 -13.26 -11.61
CA ASP A 22 -11.45 -13.83 -11.81
C ASP A 22 -11.84 -14.85 -10.74
N PRO A 23 -11.02 -15.88 -10.46
CA PRO A 23 -11.33 -16.81 -9.37
C PRO A 23 -11.33 -16.14 -8.00
N LEU A 24 -10.46 -15.17 -7.74
CA LEU A 24 -10.45 -14.37 -6.50
C LEU A 24 -11.76 -13.57 -6.35
N ALA A 25 -12.18 -12.88 -7.40
CA ALA A 25 -13.41 -12.10 -7.39
C ALA A 25 -14.65 -12.95 -7.13
N THR A 26 -14.70 -14.18 -7.67
CA THR A 26 -15.80 -15.11 -7.42
C THR A 26 -15.80 -15.65 -6.00
N VAL A 27 -14.65 -16.04 -5.46
CA VAL A 27 -14.51 -16.55 -4.07
C VAL A 27 -14.86 -15.48 -3.05
N LEU A 28 -14.45 -14.23 -3.31
CA LEU A 28 -14.74 -13.09 -2.43
C LEU A 28 -16.14 -12.49 -2.62
N HIS A 29 -16.95 -13.03 -3.54
CA HIS A 29 -18.30 -12.53 -3.88
C HIS A 29 -18.31 -11.04 -4.31
N VAL A 30 -17.22 -10.57 -4.92
CA VAL A 30 -17.04 -9.19 -5.43
C VAL A 30 -16.87 -9.17 -6.96
N ALA A 31 -17.50 -10.10 -7.65
CA ALA A 31 -17.38 -10.23 -9.11
C ALA A 31 -17.81 -8.96 -9.89
N GLU A 32 -18.72 -8.17 -9.34
CA GLU A 32 -19.16 -6.88 -9.92
C GLU A 32 -18.15 -5.76 -9.75
N HIS A 33 -17.17 -5.90 -8.86
CA HIS A 33 -16.20 -4.86 -8.48
C HIS A 33 -14.75 -5.30 -8.68
N LYS A 34 -14.44 -5.92 -9.83
CA LYS A 34 -13.08 -6.38 -10.15
C LYS A 34 -12.05 -5.27 -10.15
N ASP A 35 -12.46 -4.05 -10.52
CA ASP A 35 -11.59 -2.87 -10.53
C ASP A 35 -11.07 -2.56 -9.12
N LEU A 36 -11.94 -2.66 -8.11
CA LEU A 36 -11.56 -2.44 -6.72
C LEU A 36 -10.54 -3.46 -6.24
N LEU A 37 -10.68 -4.72 -6.67
CA LEU A 37 -9.73 -5.77 -6.35
C LEU A 37 -8.35 -5.50 -6.98
N SER A 38 -8.33 -4.98 -8.21
CA SER A 38 -7.10 -4.58 -8.89
C SER A 38 -6.39 -3.43 -8.15
N TYR A 39 -7.12 -2.40 -7.73
CA TYR A 39 -6.57 -1.31 -6.91
C TYR A 39 -6.00 -1.83 -5.60
N LEU A 40 -6.72 -2.74 -4.92
CA LEU A 40 -6.30 -3.33 -3.67
C LEU A 40 -4.98 -4.11 -3.83
N LEU A 41 -4.84 -4.92 -4.89
CA LEU A 41 -3.60 -5.64 -5.18
C LEU A 41 -2.41 -4.70 -5.36
N ILE A 42 -2.58 -3.61 -6.10
CA ILE A 42 -1.53 -2.61 -6.33
C ILE A 42 -1.17 -1.89 -5.03
N ILE A 43 -2.16 -1.52 -4.22
CA ILE A 43 -1.95 -0.85 -2.93
C ILE A 43 -1.15 -1.76 -1.99
N VAL A 44 -1.58 -3.01 -1.83
CA VAL A 44 -0.89 -3.99 -0.96
C VAL A 44 0.55 -4.23 -1.42
N ALA A 45 0.78 -4.39 -2.72
CA ALA A 45 2.12 -4.55 -3.27
C ALA A 45 3.00 -3.30 -3.04
N SER A 46 2.42 -2.11 -3.20
CA SER A 46 3.10 -0.83 -2.94
C SER A 46 3.47 -0.68 -1.47
N ASP A 47 2.54 -0.98 -0.57
CA ASP A 47 2.77 -0.92 0.88
C ASP A 47 3.86 -1.91 1.32
N ALA A 48 3.83 -3.13 0.79
CA ALA A 48 4.87 -4.12 1.04
C ALA A 48 6.24 -3.63 0.55
N PHE A 49 6.31 -3.05 -0.65
CA PHE A 49 7.55 -2.49 -1.20
C PHE A 49 8.08 -1.34 -0.34
N MET A 50 7.21 -0.45 0.17
CA MET A 50 7.59 0.68 1.00
C MET A 50 8.10 0.29 2.39
N ALA A 51 7.79 -0.90 2.87
CA ALA A 51 8.19 -1.35 4.20
C ALA A 51 9.73 -1.35 4.37
N ILE A 52 10.49 -1.72 3.31
CA ILE A 52 11.96 -1.76 3.38
C ILE A 52 12.61 -0.38 3.42
N PRO A 53 12.31 0.56 2.50
CA PRO A 53 12.87 1.92 2.59
C PRO A 53 12.54 2.61 3.91
N LEU A 54 11.33 2.42 4.41
CA LEU A 54 10.91 2.95 5.71
C LEU A 54 11.67 2.28 6.87
N GLY A 55 11.89 0.96 6.80
CA GLY A 55 12.73 0.23 7.75
C GLY A 55 14.18 0.71 7.74
N TYR A 56 14.71 0.99 6.54
CA TYR A 56 16.06 1.52 6.38
C TYR A 56 16.22 2.92 7.01
N LEU A 57 15.23 3.79 6.88
CA LEU A 57 15.24 5.11 7.54
C LEU A 57 15.29 5.00 9.06
N ARG A 58 14.63 3.99 9.64
CA ARG A 58 14.72 3.71 11.08
C ARG A 58 16.11 3.21 11.46
N TYR A 59 16.70 2.35 10.65
CA TYR A 59 18.05 1.84 10.87
C TYR A 59 19.13 2.95 10.80
N GLU A 60 19.01 3.90 9.85
CA GLU A 60 19.89 5.07 9.74
C GLU A 60 19.71 6.07 10.90
N GLN A 61 18.84 5.80 11.86
CA GLN A 61 18.52 6.70 12.98
C GLN A 61 18.12 8.10 12.51
N ARG A 62 17.33 8.17 11.42
CA ARG A 62 16.79 9.44 10.89
C ARG A 62 15.28 9.55 11.19
N PRO A 63 14.89 9.71 12.47
CA PRO A 63 13.49 9.67 12.88
C PRO A 63 12.67 10.81 12.26
N TRP A 64 13.27 11.97 12.10
CA TRP A 64 12.60 13.12 11.49
C TRP A 64 12.19 12.86 10.03
N TRP A 65 13.09 12.29 9.24
CA TRP A 65 12.77 11.97 7.85
C TRP A 65 11.71 10.87 7.74
N PHE A 66 11.81 9.84 8.56
CA PHE A 66 10.78 8.81 8.66
C PHE A 66 9.41 9.41 9.03
N MET A 67 9.38 10.30 10.05
CA MET A 67 8.16 10.97 10.49
C MET A 67 7.58 11.84 9.38
N THR A 68 8.41 12.64 8.68
CA THR A 68 7.98 13.49 7.58
C THR A 68 7.32 12.66 6.47
N VAL A 69 7.94 11.56 6.03
CA VAL A 69 7.40 10.69 4.99
C VAL A 69 6.06 10.08 5.42
N ARG A 70 5.95 9.61 6.66
CA ARG A 70 4.70 9.04 7.18
C ARG A 70 3.60 10.08 7.37
N MET A 71 3.94 11.24 7.90
CA MET A 71 2.98 12.33 8.08
C MET A 71 2.52 12.92 6.74
N SER A 72 3.40 12.98 5.74
CA SER A 72 3.00 13.38 4.38
C SER A 72 2.02 12.41 3.75
N PHE A 73 2.21 11.09 3.93
CA PHE A 73 1.25 10.09 3.47
C PHE A 73 -0.12 10.26 4.13
N VAL A 74 -0.15 10.31 5.47
CA VAL A 74 -1.39 10.47 6.23
C VAL A 74 -2.07 11.80 5.91
N GLY A 75 -1.29 12.89 5.89
CA GLY A 75 -1.77 14.23 5.56
C GLY A 75 -2.35 14.29 4.15
N ALA A 76 -1.65 13.73 3.15
CA ALA A 76 -2.14 13.66 1.78
C ALA A 76 -3.45 12.86 1.69
N THR A 77 -3.53 11.71 2.35
CA THR A 77 -4.75 10.90 2.36
C THR A 77 -5.93 11.66 2.96
N ILE A 78 -5.74 12.33 4.11
CA ILE A 78 -6.79 13.11 4.76
C ILE A 78 -7.20 14.30 3.87
N LEU A 79 -6.24 15.07 3.39
CA LEU A 79 -6.51 16.26 2.56
C LEU A 79 -7.21 15.90 1.26
N LEU A 80 -6.73 14.85 0.56
CA LEU A 80 -7.36 14.39 -0.68
C LEU A 80 -8.76 13.83 -0.44
N THR A 81 -8.98 13.12 0.67
CA THR A 81 -10.30 12.61 1.04
C THR A 81 -11.27 13.77 1.34
N LEU A 82 -10.85 14.73 2.14
CA LEU A 82 -11.66 15.92 2.41
C LEU A 82 -11.95 16.70 1.13
N PHE A 83 -10.95 16.88 0.29
CA PHE A 83 -11.13 17.56 -0.99
C PHE A 83 -12.10 16.80 -1.91
N ALA A 84 -11.98 15.48 -2.03
CA ALA A 84 -12.88 14.68 -2.86
C ALA A 84 -14.33 14.72 -2.38
N PHE A 85 -14.58 14.58 -1.07
CA PHE A 85 -15.94 14.46 -0.55
C PHE A 85 -16.62 15.79 -0.21
N TYR A 86 -15.86 16.86 0.07
CA TYR A 86 -16.38 18.19 0.41
C TYR A 86 -15.99 19.24 -0.62
N GLY A 87 -14.73 19.22 -1.10
CA GLY A 87 -14.24 20.20 -2.05
C GLY A 87 -14.87 20.05 -3.43
N VAL A 88 -14.90 18.84 -3.98
CA VAL A 88 -15.48 18.58 -5.31
C VAL A 88 -16.95 18.96 -5.39
N PRO A 89 -17.83 18.56 -4.46
CA PRO A 89 -19.22 19.01 -4.48
C PRO A 89 -19.39 20.54 -4.35
N ALA A 90 -18.57 21.19 -3.52
CA ALA A 90 -18.63 22.64 -3.33
C ALA A 90 -18.16 23.42 -4.58
N LEU A 91 -17.14 22.88 -5.29
CA LEU A 91 -16.63 23.49 -6.52
C LEU A 91 -17.46 23.14 -7.77
N SER A 92 -18.28 22.10 -7.72
CA SER A 92 -19.13 21.68 -8.85
C SER A 92 -20.16 22.75 -9.26
N GLU A 93 -20.55 23.63 -8.32
CA GLU A 93 -21.40 24.79 -8.61
C GLU A 93 -20.69 25.81 -9.53
N TYR A 94 -19.36 25.92 -9.45
CA TYR A 94 -18.56 26.88 -10.23
C TYR A 94 -17.91 26.26 -11.45
N ILE A 95 -17.64 24.96 -11.44
CA ILE A 95 -16.93 24.24 -12.51
C ILE A 95 -17.77 23.03 -12.91
N PRO A 96 -18.53 23.10 -14.03
CA PRO A 96 -19.45 22.04 -14.46
C PRO A 96 -18.79 20.68 -14.69
N ILE A 97 -17.51 20.65 -15.10
CA ILE A 97 -16.72 19.42 -15.30
C ILE A 97 -16.59 18.60 -14.01
N LEU A 98 -16.56 19.27 -12.84
CA LEU A 98 -16.49 18.59 -11.54
C LEU A 98 -17.84 17.98 -11.13
N GLY A 99 -18.93 18.42 -11.73
CA GLY A 99 -20.27 17.87 -11.50
C GLY A 99 -20.44 16.45 -12.04
N GLU A 100 -19.63 16.03 -13.01
CA GLU A 100 -19.61 14.65 -13.52
C GLU A 100 -18.89 13.68 -12.56
N LEU A 101 -18.07 14.20 -11.66
CA LEU A 101 -17.45 13.41 -10.61
C LEU A 101 -18.43 13.22 -9.46
N HIS A 102 -18.97 12.01 -9.33
CA HIS A 102 -19.89 11.64 -8.24
C HIS A 102 -19.15 10.86 -7.13
N PRO A 103 -18.36 11.55 -6.26
CA PRO A 103 -17.53 10.84 -5.27
C PRO A 103 -18.34 10.03 -4.25
N ARG A 104 -19.61 10.41 -4.05
CA ARG A 104 -20.49 9.70 -3.10
C ARG A 104 -21.03 8.39 -3.66
N GLU A 105 -21.29 8.32 -4.95
CA GLU A 105 -21.78 7.11 -5.62
C GLU A 105 -20.66 6.09 -5.81
N HIS A 106 -19.43 6.56 -6.05
CA HIS A 106 -18.25 5.72 -6.27
C HIS A 106 -17.22 5.85 -5.13
N ALA A 107 -17.69 6.00 -3.89
CA ALA A 107 -16.87 6.31 -2.73
C ALA A 107 -15.67 5.35 -2.56
N LEU A 108 -15.86 4.06 -2.78
CA LEU A 108 -14.80 3.06 -2.67
C LEU A 108 -13.69 3.29 -3.71
N GLN A 109 -14.05 3.56 -4.96
CA GLN A 109 -13.08 3.83 -6.03
C GLN A 109 -12.24 5.07 -5.72
N TYR A 110 -12.88 6.14 -5.21
CA TYR A 110 -12.18 7.35 -4.80
C TYR A 110 -11.24 7.12 -3.63
N ILE A 111 -11.67 6.37 -2.61
CA ILE A 111 -10.83 6.04 -1.45
C ILE A 111 -9.59 5.23 -1.89
N PHE A 112 -9.77 4.22 -2.73
CA PHE A 112 -8.64 3.45 -3.25
C PHE A 112 -7.72 4.29 -4.16
N GLY A 113 -8.29 5.14 -5.03
CA GLY A 113 -7.54 6.06 -5.88
C GLY A 113 -6.72 7.05 -5.05
N ILE A 114 -7.31 7.65 -4.01
CA ILE A 114 -6.63 8.56 -3.08
C ILE A 114 -5.49 7.86 -2.37
N ASN A 115 -5.71 6.61 -1.91
CA ASN A 115 -4.68 5.82 -1.27
C ASN A 115 -3.51 5.55 -2.22
N LEU A 116 -3.81 5.21 -3.48
CA LEU A 116 -2.78 4.99 -4.51
C LEU A 116 -1.97 6.27 -4.80
N VAL A 117 -2.62 7.42 -4.90
CA VAL A 117 -1.96 8.73 -5.08
C VAL A 117 -1.08 9.05 -3.87
N SER A 118 -1.57 8.82 -2.66
CA SER A 118 -0.81 9.05 -1.42
C SER A 118 0.40 8.11 -1.32
N ASN A 119 0.26 6.85 -1.74
CA ASN A 119 1.38 5.91 -1.87
C ASN A 119 2.39 6.38 -2.92
N GLY A 120 1.94 6.91 -4.05
CA GLY A 120 2.80 7.52 -5.06
C GLY A 120 3.62 8.69 -4.50
N LEU A 121 3.00 9.57 -3.72
CA LEU A 121 3.69 10.66 -3.03
C LEU A 121 4.74 10.12 -2.05
N GLN A 122 4.38 9.14 -1.25
CA GLN A 122 5.32 8.48 -0.33
C GLN A 122 6.50 7.87 -1.07
N PHE A 123 6.26 7.22 -2.22
CA PHE A 123 7.31 6.67 -3.07
C PHE A 123 8.26 7.77 -3.57
N LEU A 124 7.73 8.89 -4.06
CA LEU A 124 8.54 10.02 -4.52
C LEU A 124 9.44 10.57 -3.40
N LEU A 125 8.91 10.70 -2.18
CA LEU A 125 9.68 11.15 -1.02
C LEU A 125 10.76 10.15 -0.61
N LEU A 126 10.56 8.86 -0.85
CA LEU A 126 11.54 7.81 -0.56
C LEU A 126 12.57 7.61 -1.67
N LEU A 127 12.36 8.20 -2.86
CA LEU A 127 13.26 8.05 -4.01
C LEU A 127 14.74 8.38 -3.70
N PRO A 128 15.05 9.47 -2.96
CA PRO A 128 16.44 9.76 -2.60
C PRO A 128 17.07 8.69 -1.69
N THR A 129 16.26 8.06 -0.84
CA THR A 129 16.71 6.94 0.00
C THR A 129 16.95 5.68 -0.83
N LEU A 130 16.06 5.40 -1.78
CA LEU A 130 16.19 4.27 -2.72
C LEU A 130 17.41 4.41 -3.63
N ARG A 131 17.70 5.60 -4.12
CA ARG A 131 18.88 5.88 -4.97
C ARG A 131 20.21 5.63 -4.26
N LYS A 132 20.26 5.78 -2.94
CA LYS A 132 21.44 5.47 -2.12
C LYS A 132 21.64 3.98 -1.91
N ALA A 133 20.61 3.20 -2.08
CA ALA A 133 20.63 1.74 -1.90
C ALA A 133 21.24 1.02 -3.10
N THR A 134 22.46 1.41 -3.50
CA THR A 134 23.26 0.75 -4.54
C THR A 134 23.95 -0.47 -3.95
N GLY A 135 23.33 -1.64 -4.06
CA GLY A 135 23.93 -2.89 -3.59
C GLY A 135 23.80 -4.02 -4.63
N ARG A 136 24.79 -4.88 -4.69
CA ARG A 136 24.74 -6.10 -5.48
C ARG A 136 23.76 -7.09 -4.83
N PHE A 137 23.09 -7.90 -5.64
CA PHE A 137 22.27 -8.99 -5.16
C PHE A 137 23.18 -10.08 -4.56
N ASP A 138 22.95 -10.43 -3.30
CA ASP A 138 23.63 -11.51 -2.60
C ASP A 138 22.62 -12.54 -2.11
N SER A 139 22.64 -13.72 -2.73
CA SER A 139 21.72 -14.80 -2.40
C SER A 139 21.98 -15.44 -1.04
N LYS A 140 23.24 -15.41 -0.55
CA LYS A 140 23.56 -15.92 0.80
C LYS A 140 22.95 -15.04 1.87
N LEU A 141 23.05 -13.71 1.68
CA LEU A 141 22.44 -12.74 2.59
C LEU A 141 20.91 -12.89 2.58
N LEU A 142 20.29 -13.03 1.40
CA LEU A 142 18.86 -13.23 1.28
C LEU A 142 18.39 -14.48 2.03
N ARG A 143 19.09 -15.61 1.86
CA ARG A 143 18.76 -16.86 2.55
C ARG A 143 18.86 -16.74 4.07
N SER A 144 19.88 -16.04 4.56
CA SER A 144 20.03 -15.77 6.00
C SER A 144 18.88 -14.92 6.54
N MET A 145 18.49 -13.88 5.80
CA MET A 145 17.37 -13.01 6.18
C MET A 145 16.04 -13.76 6.17
N LEU A 146 15.77 -14.58 5.16
CA LEU A 146 14.55 -15.40 5.09
C LEU A 146 14.49 -16.41 6.24
N ARG A 147 15.61 -17.04 6.59
CA ARG A 147 15.66 -17.97 7.72
C ARG A 147 15.32 -17.30 9.05
N TYR A 148 15.68 -16.03 9.21
CA TYR A 148 15.31 -15.25 10.39
C TYR A 148 13.88 -14.74 10.33
N ALA A 149 13.42 -14.31 9.14
CA ALA A 149 12.09 -13.74 8.96
C ALA A 149 10.96 -14.77 9.06
N LEU A 150 11.19 -16.04 8.66
CA LEU A 150 10.17 -17.09 8.71
C LEU A 150 9.59 -17.34 10.11
N PRO A 151 10.38 -17.53 11.18
CA PRO A 151 9.83 -17.66 12.53
C PRO A 151 9.07 -16.41 12.99
N MET A 152 9.56 -15.22 12.65
CA MET A 152 8.90 -13.95 12.96
C MET A 152 7.54 -13.83 12.27
N LEU A 153 7.44 -14.30 11.03
CA LEU A 153 6.19 -14.32 10.27
C LEU A 153 5.16 -15.24 10.93
N LEU A 154 5.57 -16.42 11.40
CA LEU A 154 4.69 -17.35 12.14
C LEU A 154 4.18 -16.72 13.44
N LEU A 155 5.04 -16.05 14.18
CA LEU A 155 4.65 -15.33 15.40
C LEU A 155 3.67 -14.18 15.09
N GLY A 156 3.93 -13.42 14.03
CA GLY A 156 3.03 -12.34 13.58
C GLY A 156 1.66 -12.85 13.14
N LEU A 157 1.62 -13.97 12.42
CA LEU A 157 0.35 -14.63 12.05
C LEU A 157 -0.40 -15.11 13.28
N ALA A 158 0.26 -15.81 14.20
CA ALA A 158 -0.35 -16.27 15.44
C ALA A 158 -0.94 -15.12 16.26
N GLY A 159 -0.22 -13.99 16.37
CA GLY A 159 -0.71 -12.78 17.02
C GLY A 159 -1.95 -12.18 16.35
N ASN A 160 -1.97 -12.12 15.01
CA ASN A 160 -3.12 -11.65 14.27
C ASN A 160 -4.34 -12.59 14.42
N PHE A 161 -4.13 -13.91 14.37
CA PHE A 161 -5.20 -14.89 14.62
C PHE A 161 -5.79 -14.73 16.02
N ASN A 162 -4.95 -14.56 17.04
CA ASN A 162 -5.43 -14.34 18.40
C ASN A 162 -6.28 -13.07 18.51
N ASN A 163 -5.81 -11.95 17.95
CA ASN A 163 -6.56 -10.69 17.94
C ASN A 163 -7.88 -10.75 17.18
N GLN A 164 -7.97 -11.56 16.11
CA GLN A 164 -9.21 -11.74 15.37
C GLN A 164 -10.15 -12.71 16.07
N ALA A 165 -9.62 -13.77 16.70
CA ALA A 165 -10.41 -14.72 17.48
C ALA A 165 -11.16 -14.03 18.62
N ASP A 166 -10.49 -13.10 19.33
CA ASP A 166 -11.12 -12.32 20.40
C ASP A 166 -12.32 -11.50 19.89
N LYS A 167 -12.25 -10.94 18.67
CA LYS A 167 -13.35 -10.17 18.06
C LYS A 167 -14.52 -11.02 17.57
N ILE A 168 -14.32 -12.32 17.35
CA ILE A 168 -15.36 -13.25 16.92
C ILE A 168 -16.05 -13.89 18.12
N LEU A 169 -15.33 -14.03 19.24
CA LEU A 169 -15.83 -14.69 20.44
C LEU A 169 -16.54 -13.73 21.41
N PHE A 170 -16.28 -12.41 21.30
CA PHE A 170 -16.87 -11.34 22.09
C PHE A 170 -17.54 -10.28 21.20
#